data_af193eebe211b413ae43d97cc35c2eeb
#
_entry.id   af193eebe211b413ae43d97cc35c2eeb
#
_cell.length_a   1.000
_cell.length_b   1.000
_cell.length_c   1.000
_cell.angle_alpha   90.00
_cell.angle_beta   90.00
_cell.angle_gamma   90.00
#
_symmetry.space_group_name_H-M   'P 1'
#
loop_
_entity.id
_entity.type
_entity.pdbx_description
1 polymer ?
#
loop_
_entity_poly.entity_id
_entity_poly.type
_entity_poly.pdbx_seq_one_letter_code
_entity_poly.pdbx_strand_id
1 'polypeptide(L)'
;MEKMKIALIIDTEGWAFDNIAKQIKKHLGNYEIDIIPGRLFEGNMARLFIFCEQYDLIHFLWRGYLSLIDRDEMKEYVECYFGISFEEFKNKYINNKKISFSVCDHLYLRGEEEWRTAEIMKFSNKYIVTSQKLWEIYNNKQIKPTMIIHDGVDLSRYKPENLGRFNSNIEKITVGWVGNSKFKDSDNDIDMKGVEGIIKPAISELQEEGYNIELKLADRNIKMISQEEMPNFYNSIDLYVCASKEEGTPLTILESMAMGIPVITTDVGIAREAFGQIESDYIMEDRSKECLKNKIKMILEHKENLSKMSKENLEQIKQFDWNVICNQYNNFFENILK
;
A
#
# COMPACT_ATOMS: atom_id res chain seq x y z
N MET A 1 7.78 -34.32 -1.47
CA MET A 1 7.47 -33.57 -2.71
C MET A 1 8.32 -32.32 -2.70
N GLU A 2 8.91 -32.00 -3.82
CA GLU A 2 9.63 -30.74 -4.00
C GLU A 2 8.67 -29.57 -3.84
N LYS A 3 9.09 -28.48 -3.18
CA LYS A 3 8.25 -27.31 -3.02
C LYS A 3 8.11 -26.58 -4.35
N MET A 4 6.91 -26.06 -4.64
CA MET A 4 6.72 -25.18 -5.79
C MET A 4 7.49 -23.88 -5.59
N LYS A 5 8.10 -23.40 -6.69
CA LYS A 5 8.97 -22.21 -6.69
C LYS A 5 8.18 -20.98 -7.16
N ILE A 6 8.22 -19.93 -6.37
CA ILE A 6 7.53 -18.66 -6.68
C ILE A 6 8.54 -17.51 -6.75
N ALA A 7 8.51 -16.78 -7.86
CA ALA A 7 9.22 -15.51 -7.99
C ALA A 7 8.29 -14.35 -7.62
N LEU A 8 8.65 -13.56 -6.61
CA LEU A 8 7.99 -12.29 -6.29
C LEU A 8 8.78 -11.14 -6.91
N ILE A 9 8.22 -10.53 -7.96
CA ILE A 9 8.89 -9.44 -8.68
C ILE A 9 8.51 -8.11 -8.05
N ILE A 10 9.50 -7.41 -7.51
CA ILE A 10 9.39 -6.08 -6.90
C ILE A 10 10.07 -5.02 -7.76
N ASP A 11 9.80 -3.75 -7.49
CA ASP A 11 10.50 -2.61 -8.10
C ASP A 11 11.91 -2.44 -7.54
N THR A 12 12.01 -2.10 -6.27
CA THR A 12 13.23 -1.68 -5.58
C THR A 12 13.29 -2.25 -4.17
N GLU A 13 14.45 -2.76 -3.78
CA GLU A 13 14.71 -3.20 -2.40
C GLU A 13 14.60 -2.06 -1.39
N GLY A 14 14.08 -2.38 -0.21
CA GLY A 14 13.89 -1.42 0.90
C GLY A 14 12.65 -0.54 0.75
N TRP A 15 11.84 -0.73 -0.30
CA TRP A 15 10.59 0.00 -0.52
C TRP A 15 9.35 -0.84 -0.12
N ALA A 16 8.16 -0.30 -0.36
CA ALA A 16 6.91 -0.91 0.08
C ALA A 16 6.73 -2.36 -0.43
N PHE A 17 6.96 -2.60 -1.73
CA PHE A 17 6.80 -3.94 -2.31
C PHE A 17 7.83 -4.95 -1.80
N ASP A 18 9.05 -4.51 -1.47
CA ASP A 18 10.05 -5.37 -0.84
C ASP A 18 9.60 -5.83 0.57
N ASN A 19 9.01 -4.91 1.33
CA ASN A 19 8.49 -5.23 2.65
C ASN A 19 7.31 -6.22 2.58
N ILE A 20 6.38 -6.01 1.63
CA ILE A 20 5.27 -6.93 1.36
C ILE A 20 5.82 -8.31 0.96
N ALA A 21 6.76 -8.36 0.02
CA ALA A 21 7.37 -9.61 -0.44
C ALA A 21 8.06 -10.37 0.70
N LYS A 22 8.77 -9.67 1.59
CA LYS A 22 9.42 -10.26 2.77
C LYS A 22 8.40 -10.88 3.72
N GLN A 23 7.27 -10.23 3.94
CA GLN A 23 6.20 -10.78 4.77
C GLN A 23 5.57 -12.02 4.11
N ILE A 24 5.28 -11.98 2.82
CA ILE A 24 4.78 -13.15 2.09
C ILE A 24 5.78 -14.32 2.21
N LYS A 25 7.06 -14.08 1.94
CA LYS A 25 8.11 -15.11 2.06
C LYS A 25 8.23 -15.68 3.47
N LYS A 26 8.14 -14.83 4.50
CA LYS A 26 8.21 -15.21 5.92
C LYS A 26 7.09 -16.17 6.33
N HIS A 27 5.88 -15.96 5.83
CA HIS A 27 4.68 -16.67 6.29
C HIS A 27 4.28 -17.84 5.39
N LEU A 28 4.73 -17.90 4.13
CA LEU A 28 4.41 -18.98 3.20
C LEU A 28 5.54 -20.02 3.09
N GLY A 29 5.84 -20.68 4.19
CA GLY A 29 6.92 -21.69 4.26
C GLY A 29 6.67 -22.98 3.47
N ASN A 30 5.49 -23.19 2.89
CA ASN A 30 5.14 -24.31 2.02
C ASN A 30 5.65 -24.15 0.57
N TYR A 31 6.08 -22.96 0.18
CA TYR A 31 6.72 -22.64 -1.10
C TYR A 31 8.22 -22.35 -0.94
N GLU A 32 8.95 -22.45 -2.05
CA GLU A 32 10.27 -21.85 -2.20
C GLU A 32 10.08 -20.49 -2.87
N ILE A 33 10.27 -19.40 -2.12
CA ILE A 33 9.97 -18.05 -2.58
C ILE A 33 11.25 -17.23 -2.71
N ASP A 34 11.46 -16.65 -3.90
CA ASP A 34 12.52 -15.67 -4.12
C ASP A 34 11.96 -14.30 -4.43
N ILE A 35 12.58 -13.28 -3.83
CA ILE A 35 12.27 -11.88 -4.06
C ILE A 35 13.24 -11.35 -5.09
N ILE A 36 12.72 -10.87 -6.22
CA ILE A 36 13.51 -10.49 -7.37
C ILE A 36 13.26 -9.01 -7.71
N PRO A 37 14.22 -8.13 -7.41
CA PRO A 37 14.13 -6.73 -7.82
C PRO A 37 14.25 -6.60 -9.34
N GLY A 38 13.18 -6.14 -10.01
CA GLY A 38 13.17 -6.02 -11.48
C GLY A 38 14.18 -5.00 -12.01
N ARG A 39 14.60 -4.03 -11.19
CA ARG A 39 15.67 -3.08 -11.54
C ARG A 39 17.01 -3.76 -11.85
N LEU A 40 17.27 -4.96 -11.33
CA LEU A 40 18.51 -5.71 -11.61
C LEU A 40 18.62 -6.09 -13.10
N PHE A 41 17.51 -6.07 -13.81
CA PHE A 41 17.45 -6.36 -15.23
C PHE A 41 17.42 -5.09 -16.09
N GLU A 42 17.59 -3.89 -15.50
CA GLU A 42 17.63 -2.59 -16.19
C GLU A 42 16.44 -2.37 -17.14
N GLY A 43 15.24 -2.85 -16.74
CA GLY A 43 14.04 -2.79 -17.57
C GLY A 43 13.97 -3.83 -18.69
N ASN A 44 14.99 -4.68 -18.85
CA ASN A 44 15.02 -5.72 -19.85
C ASN A 44 14.20 -6.95 -19.43
N MET A 45 12.97 -7.01 -19.88
CA MET A 45 12.05 -8.10 -19.49
C MET A 45 12.47 -9.45 -20.07
N ALA A 46 13.18 -9.50 -21.20
CA ALA A 46 13.67 -10.77 -21.75
C ALA A 46 14.63 -11.47 -20.76
N ARG A 47 15.58 -10.72 -20.19
CA ARG A 47 16.50 -11.24 -19.18
C ARG A 47 15.77 -11.69 -17.92
N LEU A 48 14.76 -10.94 -17.46
CA LEU A 48 13.94 -11.30 -16.32
C LEU A 48 13.21 -12.62 -16.55
N PHE A 49 12.54 -12.81 -17.70
CA PHE A 49 11.79 -14.03 -17.98
C PHE A 49 12.69 -15.25 -18.17
N ILE A 50 13.88 -15.10 -18.76
CA ILE A 50 14.87 -16.18 -18.84
C ILE A 50 15.32 -16.58 -17.41
N PHE A 51 15.64 -15.60 -16.57
CA PHE A 51 15.99 -15.87 -15.18
C PHE A 51 14.84 -16.59 -14.43
N CYS A 52 13.61 -16.20 -14.73
CA CYS A 52 12.41 -16.79 -14.12
C CYS A 52 12.00 -18.14 -14.74
N GLU A 53 12.74 -18.73 -15.69
CA GLU A 53 12.39 -20.01 -16.31
C GLU A 53 12.23 -21.15 -15.28
N GLN A 54 12.97 -21.10 -14.19
CA GLN A 54 12.98 -22.11 -13.13
C GLN A 54 11.79 -22.05 -12.16
N TYR A 55 10.94 -20.98 -12.22
CA TYR A 55 9.81 -20.79 -11.29
C TYR A 55 8.51 -21.32 -11.86
N ASP A 56 7.68 -21.89 -10.98
CA ASP A 56 6.34 -22.39 -11.30
C ASP A 56 5.32 -21.26 -11.40
N LEU A 57 5.53 -20.18 -10.63
CA LEU A 57 4.69 -18.97 -10.63
C LEU A 57 5.57 -17.72 -10.58
N ILE A 58 5.23 -16.74 -11.41
CA ILE A 58 5.82 -15.40 -11.38
C ILE A 58 4.73 -14.42 -10.93
N HIS A 59 4.87 -13.84 -9.75
CA HIS A 59 3.93 -12.87 -9.21
C HIS A 59 4.55 -11.47 -9.17
N PHE A 60 3.97 -10.54 -9.91
CA PHE A 60 4.44 -9.16 -9.96
C PHE A 60 3.75 -8.31 -8.89
N LEU A 61 4.45 -7.96 -7.83
CA LEU A 61 4.02 -6.92 -6.90
C LEU A 61 4.08 -5.55 -7.58
N TRP A 62 5.10 -5.30 -8.42
CA TRP A 62 5.15 -4.15 -9.31
C TRP A 62 4.71 -4.53 -10.73
N ARG A 63 3.42 -4.35 -11.02
CA ARG A 63 2.82 -4.74 -12.32
C ARG A 63 3.32 -3.94 -13.52
N GLY A 64 3.92 -2.77 -13.29
CA GLY A 64 4.39 -1.89 -14.35
C GLY A 64 5.37 -2.55 -15.33
N TYR A 65 6.12 -3.56 -14.88
CA TYR A 65 7.02 -4.31 -15.76
C TYR A 65 6.30 -5.10 -16.86
N LEU A 66 5.08 -5.58 -16.61
CA LEU A 66 4.31 -6.31 -17.61
C LEU A 66 3.97 -5.44 -18.84
N SER A 67 3.82 -4.13 -18.69
CA SER A 67 3.57 -3.22 -19.81
C SER A 67 4.79 -2.97 -20.70
N LEU A 68 5.95 -3.49 -20.32
CA LEU A 68 7.19 -3.34 -21.09
C LEU A 68 7.47 -4.51 -22.05
N ILE A 69 6.67 -5.60 -21.96
CA ILE A 69 6.97 -6.85 -22.66
C ILE A 69 6.82 -6.71 -24.18
N ASP A 70 5.69 -6.15 -24.66
CA ASP A 70 5.41 -6.03 -26.11
C ASP A 70 6.05 -4.78 -26.76
N ARG A 71 6.99 -4.11 -26.08
CA ARG A 71 7.68 -2.95 -26.61
C ARG A 71 8.71 -3.32 -27.68
N ASP A 72 8.93 -2.41 -28.59
CA ASP A 72 9.86 -2.63 -29.72
C ASP A 72 11.29 -2.84 -29.24
N GLU A 73 11.71 -2.16 -28.16
CA GLU A 73 13.04 -2.35 -27.57
C GLU A 73 13.26 -3.80 -27.08
N MET A 74 12.20 -4.42 -26.56
CA MET A 74 12.29 -5.83 -26.16
C MET A 74 12.32 -6.77 -27.35
N LYS A 75 11.53 -6.51 -28.40
CA LYS A 75 11.53 -7.29 -29.65
C LYS A 75 12.90 -7.26 -30.32
N GLU A 76 13.42 -6.05 -30.53
CA GLU A 76 14.76 -5.86 -31.11
C GLU A 76 15.85 -6.56 -30.28
N TYR A 77 15.78 -6.44 -28.95
CA TYR A 77 16.73 -7.12 -28.07
C TYR A 77 16.68 -8.63 -28.25
N VAL A 78 15.49 -9.24 -28.28
CA VAL A 78 15.32 -10.68 -28.45
C VAL A 78 15.87 -11.14 -29.80
N GLU A 79 15.51 -10.47 -30.89
CA GLU A 79 15.95 -10.83 -32.23
C GLU A 79 17.47 -10.69 -32.41
N CYS A 80 18.04 -9.58 -31.90
CA CYS A 80 19.47 -9.34 -32.03
C CYS A 80 20.36 -10.23 -31.17
N TYR A 81 19.97 -10.49 -29.92
CA TYR A 81 20.84 -11.19 -28.97
C TYR A 81 20.58 -12.71 -28.87
N PHE A 82 19.36 -13.15 -29.16
CA PHE A 82 19.02 -14.58 -29.11
C PHE A 82 18.85 -15.23 -30.47
N GLY A 83 18.75 -14.44 -31.55
CA GLY A 83 18.62 -14.94 -32.93
C GLY A 83 17.31 -15.72 -33.18
N ILE A 84 16.27 -15.47 -32.38
CA ILE A 84 14.94 -16.08 -32.51
C ILE A 84 13.90 -14.97 -32.66
N SER A 85 12.77 -15.30 -33.27
CA SER A 85 11.67 -14.35 -33.35
C SER A 85 11.09 -14.04 -31.94
N PHE A 86 10.51 -12.85 -31.79
CA PHE A 86 9.87 -12.46 -30.54
C PHE A 86 8.71 -13.40 -30.14
N GLU A 87 7.97 -13.94 -31.12
CA GLU A 87 6.91 -14.91 -30.86
C GLU A 87 7.46 -16.25 -30.35
N GLU A 88 8.58 -16.75 -30.87
CA GLU A 88 9.25 -17.94 -30.35
C GLU A 88 9.74 -17.70 -28.92
N PHE A 89 10.28 -16.52 -28.64
CA PHE A 89 10.66 -16.13 -27.29
C PHE A 89 9.47 -16.13 -26.33
N LYS A 90 8.36 -15.49 -26.68
CA LYS A 90 7.14 -15.47 -25.85
C LYS A 90 6.63 -16.88 -25.57
N ASN A 91 6.55 -17.71 -26.60
CA ASN A 91 6.09 -19.09 -26.46
C ASN A 91 6.98 -19.91 -25.51
N LYS A 92 8.29 -19.69 -25.54
CA LYS A 92 9.23 -20.42 -24.68
C LYS A 92 9.23 -19.93 -23.24
N TYR A 93 9.27 -18.60 -23.02
CA TYR A 93 9.58 -18.03 -21.71
C TYR A 93 8.42 -17.33 -21.01
N ILE A 94 7.33 -17.01 -21.71
CA ILE A 94 6.22 -16.21 -21.17
C ILE A 94 4.89 -16.97 -21.22
N ASN A 95 4.43 -17.39 -22.41
CA ASN A 95 3.08 -17.92 -22.62
C ASN A 95 2.79 -19.22 -21.84
N ASN A 96 3.81 -20.01 -21.54
CA ASN A 96 3.73 -21.25 -20.77
C ASN A 96 3.93 -21.04 -19.26
N LYS A 97 4.13 -19.80 -18.81
CA LYS A 97 4.32 -19.47 -17.39
C LYS A 97 3.01 -19.07 -16.72
N LYS A 98 2.86 -19.48 -15.47
CA LYS A 98 1.81 -18.97 -14.61
C LYS A 98 2.23 -17.59 -14.13
N ILE A 99 1.53 -16.55 -14.58
CA ILE A 99 1.80 -15.16 -14.25
C ILE A 99 0.61 -14.59 -13.48
N SER A 100 0.89 -13.84 -12.41
CA SER A 100 -0.11 -13.08 -11.67
C SER A 100 0.49 -11.76 -11.19
N PHE A 101 -0.36 -10.83 -10.74
CA PHE A 101 0.11 -9.54 -10.24
C PHE A 101 -0.81 -8.93 -9.20
N SER A 102 -0.29 -7.93 -8.48
CA SER A 102 -1.02 -7.11 -7.52
C SER A 102 -1.30 -5.72 -8.08
N VAL A 103 -2.45 -5.17 -7.72
CA VAL A 103 -2.84 -3.78 -7.96
C VAL A 103 -3.01 -3.10 -6.61
N CYS A 104 -2.01 -2.31 -6.22
CA CYS A 104 -1.94 -1.66 -4.91
C CYS A 104 -2.11 -0.14 -4.99
N ASP A 105 -2.41 0.40 -6.16
CA ASP A 105 -2.49 1.84 -6.43
C ASP A 105 -3.45 2.17 -7.58
N HIS A 106 -3.64 3.46 -7.84
CA HIS A 106 -4.49 3.98 -8.92
C HIS A 106 -3.73 4.27 -10.23
N LEU A 107 -2.45 3.88 -10.32
CA LEU A 107 -1.65 4.09 -11.53
C LEU A 107 -2.27 3.37 -12.74
N TYR A 108 -2.12 3.95 -13.91
CA TYR A 108 -2.59 3.42 -15.19
C TYR A 108 -4.12 3.32 -15.34
N LEU A 109 -4.88 4.02 -14.48
CA LEU A 109 -6.35 4.05 -14.58
C LEU A 109 -6.88 5.21 -15.42
N ARG A 110 -6.04 6.22 -15.66
CA ARG A 110 -6.37 7.44 -16.39
C ARG A 110 -5.11 8.13 -16.95
N GLY A 111 -5.33 9.12 -17.81
CA GLY A 111 -4.25 9.94 -18.38
C GLY A 111 -3.44 9.25 -19.45
N GLU A 112 -2.25 9.79 -19.71
CA GLU A 112 -1.39 9.35 -20.81
C GLU A 112 -0.88 7.90 -20.67
N GLU A 113 -0.86 7.37 -19.45
CA GLU A 113 -0.40 6.01 -19.16
C GLU A 113 -1.52 4.97 -19.06
N GLU A 114 -2.79 5.31 -19.31
CA GLU A 114 -3.93 4.37 -19.19
C GLU A 114 -3.79 3.15 -20.11
N TRP A 115 -3.13 3.31 -21.26
CA TRP A 115 -2.83 2.22 -22.19
C TRP A 115 -2.07 1.05 -21.52
N ARG A 116 -1.29 1.31 -20.47
CA ARG A 116 -0.53 0.28 -19.75
C ARG A 116 -1.44 -0.76 -19.10
N THR A 117 -2.63 -0.38 -18.66
CA THR A 117 -3.59 -1.34 -18.09
C THR A 117 -3.95 -2.41 -19.12
N ALA A 118 -4.25 -2.02 -20.37
CA ALA A 118 -4.56 -2.97 -21.45
C ALA A 118 -3.35 -3.87 -21.78
N GLU A 119 -2.14 -3.32 -21.80
CA GLU A 119 -0.91 -4.10 -22.05
C GLU A 119 -0.67 -5.13 -20.94
N ILE A 120 -0.80 -4.73 -19.65
CA ILE A 120 -0.64 -5.63 -18.52
C ILE A 120 -1.61 -6.81 -18.58
N MET A 121 -2.88 -6.54 -18.92
CA MET A 121 -3.93 -7.56 -18.99
C MET A 121 -3.72 -8.61 -20.10
N LYS A 122 -2.85 -8.37 -21.07
CA LYS A 122 -2.50 -9.37 -22.10
C LYS A 122 -1.77 -10.58 -21.51
N PHE A 123 -1.03 -10.38 -20.42
CA PHE A 123 -0.13 -11.40 -19.86
C PHE A 123 -0.76 -12.19 -18.72
N SER A 124 -1.76 -11.67 -18.06
CA SER A 124 -2.51 -12.41 -17.04
C SER A 124 -3.87 -11.76 -16.75
N ASN A 125 -4.87 -12.61 -16.52
CA ASN A 125 -6.15 -12.25 -15.93
C ASN A 125 -6.24 -12.70 -14.44
N LYS A 126 -5.16 -13.21 -13.87
CA LYS A 126 -5.06 -13.64 -12.48
C LYS A 126 -4.37 -12.55 -11.68
N TYR A 127 -5.16 -11.70 -11.01
CA TYR A 127 -4.62 -10.60 -10.23
C TYR A 127 -5.49 -10.28 -9.03
N ILE A 128 -4.86 -9.67 -8.04
CA ILE A 128 -5.50 -9.17 -6.86
C ILE A 128 -5.54 -7.65 -6.86
N VAL A 129 -6.46 -7.10 -6.10
CA VAL A 129 -6.50 -5.67 -5.71
C VAL A 129 -6.45 -5.56 -4.21
N THR A 130 -5.95 -4.45 -3.67
CA THR A 130 -5.70 -4.32 -2.23
C THR A 130 -6.84 -3.64 -1.46
N SER A 131 -7.92 -3.23 -2.12
CA SER A 131 -9.08 -2.62 -1.46
C SER A 131 -10.37 -2.84 -2.26
N GLN A 132 -11.51 -2.75 -1.57
CA GLN A 132 -12.83 -2.76 -2.20
C GLN A 132 -12.98 -1.62 -3.22
N LYS A 133 -12.41 -0.46 -2.93
CA LYS A 133 -12.42 0.70 -3.84
C LYS A 133 -11.73 0.39 -5.18
N LEU A 134 -10.57 -0.25 -5.14
CA LEU A 134 -9.88 -0.71 -6.35
C LEU A 134 -10.68 -1.82 -7.07
N TRP A 135 -11.29 -2.74 -6.31
CA TRP A 135 -12.17 -3.75 -6.88
C TRP A 135 -13.30 -3.13 -7.70
N GLU A 136 -14.00 -2.15 -7.16
CA GLU A 136 -15.11 -1.47 -7.85
C GLU A 136 -14.63 -0.74 -9.10
N ILE A 137 -13.50 -0.03 -9.05
CA ILE A 137 -12.92 0.67 -10.21
C ILE A 137 -12.61 -0.31 -11.34
N TYR A 138 -11.91 -1.41 -11.05
CA TYR A 138 -11.53 -2.40 -12.05
C TYR A 138 -12.75 -3.19 -12.57
N ASN A 139 -13.70 -3.53 -11.70
CA ASN A 139 -14.92 -4.19 -12.11
C ASN A 139 -15.78 -3.31 -13.03
N ASN A 140 -15.87 -2.01 -12.77
CA ASN A 140 -16.58 -1.05 -13.62
C ASN A 140 -15.91 -0.88 -15.00
N LYS A 141 -14.59 -1.07 -15.09
CA LYS A 141 -13.85 -1.13 -16.36
C LYS A 141 -14.01 -2.49 -17.07
N GLN A 142 -14.85 -3.40 -16.58
CA GLN A 142 -15.05 -4.77 -17.08
C GLN A 142 -13.79 -5.66 -17.03
N ILE A 143 -12.85 -5.30 -16.17
CA ILE A 143 -11.63 -6.06 -15.90
C ILE A 143 -11.75 -6.58 -14.47
N LYS A 144 -12.40 -7.74 -14.31
CA LYS A 144 -12.73 -8.28 -12.99
C LYS A 144 -11.49 -8.84 -12.27
N PRO A 145 -11.11 -8.31 -11.09
CA PRO A 145 -10.06 -8.91 -10.26
C PRO A 145 -10.42 -10.34 -9.83
N THR A 146 -9.41 -11.14 -9.51
CA THR A 146 -9.63 -12.50 -8.99
C THR A 146 -10.15 -12.45 -7.56
N MET A 147 -9.56 -11.60 -6.72
CA MET A 147 -9.97 -11.39 -5.34
C MET A 147 -9.35 -10.11 -4.76
N ILE A 148 -9.85 -9.71 -3.61
CA ILE A 148 -9.23 -8.67 -2.77
C ILE A 148 -8.29 -9.38 -1.81
N ILE A 149 -7.04 -8.90 -1.73
CA ILE A 149 -6.10 -9.24 -0.66
C ILE A 149 -5.50 -7.93 -0.18
N HIS A 150 -5.85 -7.54 1.03
CA HIS A 150 -5.32 -6.32 1.63
C HIS A 150 -3.81 -6.44 1.90
N ASP A 151 -3.15 -5.30 2.01
CA ASP A 151 -1.82 -5.28 2.62
C ASP A 151 -1.96 -5.48 4.14
N GLY A 152 -0.94 -6.08 4.73
CA GLY A 152 -0.93 -6.39 6.16
C GLY A 152 -0.05 -5.44 6.97
N VAL A 153 -0.16 -5.56 8.28
CA VAL A 153 0.72 -4.93 9.26
C VAL A 153 1.37 -5.99 10.15
N ASP A 154 2.62 -5.76 10.55
CA ASP A 154 3.33 -6.67 11.46
C ASP A 154 3.01 -6.31 12.92
N LEU A 155 1.99 -6.98 13.50
CA LEU A 155 1.58 -6.77 14.89
C LEU A 155 2.66 -7.20 15.91
N SER A 156 3.69 -7.92 15.48
CA SER A 156 4.82 -8.22 16.36
C SER A 156 5.78 -7.04 16.49
N ARG A 157 5.83 -6.16 15.50
CA ARG A 157 6.64 -4.94 15.48
C ARG A 157 5.88 -3.75 16.05
N TYR A 158 4.65 -3.52 15.59
CA TYR A 158 3.82 -2.40 16.01
C TYR A 158 3.06 -2.76 17.27
N LYS A 159 3.69 -2.53 18.43
CA LYS A 159 3.13 -2.79 19.76
C LYS A 159 2.87 -1.50 20.48
N PRO A 160 1.62 -1.23 20.87
CA PRO A 160 1.29 0.01 21.55
C PRO A 160 1.91 0.08 22.95
N GLU A 161 2.35 1.26 23.35
CA GLU A 161 2.82 1.60 24.67
C GLU A 161 1.96 2.72 25.26
N ASN A 162 1.77 2.69 26.59
CA ASN A 162 1.11 3.77 27.32
C ASN A 162 -0.27 4.21 26.76
N LEU A 163 -1.13 3.26 26.37
CA LEU A 163 -2.52 3.56 25.95
C LEU A 163 -3.36 4.16 27.09
N GLY A 164 -2.91 4.02 28.33
CA GLY A 164 -3.54 4.66 29.49
C GLY A 164 -3.65 6.17 29.38
N ARG A 165 -2.80 6.82 28.56
CA ARG A 165 -2.88 8.27 28.31
C ARG A 165 -4.22 8.70 27.73
N PHE A 166 -4.87 7.86 26.92
CA PHE A 166 -6.19 8.16 26.35
C PHE A 166 -7.34 8.10 27.36
N ASN A 167 -7.12 7.56 28.55
CA ASN A 167 -8.09 7.56 29.65
C ASN A 167 -7.92 8.76 30.58
N SER A 168 -6.83 9.53 30.44
CA SER A 168 -6.52 10.72 31.24
C SER A 168 -7.02 11.99 30.54
N ASN A 169 -7.04 13.09 31.30
CA ASN A 169 -7.38 14.38 30.74
C ASN A 169 -6.16 14.90 29.96
N ILE A 170 -6.10 14.58 28.64
CA ILE A 170 -5.01 15.00 27.78
C ILE A 170 -5.06 16.53 27.62
N GLU A 171 -4.06 17.22 28.15
CA GLU A 171 -3.98 18.68 28.04
C GLU A 171 -3.57 19.15 26.65
N LYS A 172 -2.68 18.42 26.00
CA LYS A 172 -2.15 18.70 24.67
C LYS A 172 -2.33 17.50 23.76
N ILE A 173 -2.83 17.72 22.54
CA ILE A 173 -2.92 16.67 21.52
C ILE A 173 -1.81 16.82 20.50
N THR A 174 -1.05 15.75 20.31
CA THR A 174 -0.03 15.64 19.27
C THR A 174 -0.57 14.92 18.06
N VAL A 175 -0.75 15.66 16.97
CA VAL A 175 -1.16 15.11 15.67
C VAL A 175 0.06 14.66 14.89
N GLY A 176 0.02 13.45 14.36
CA GLY A 176 1.10 12.85 13.57
C GLY A 176 0.74 12.70 12.10
N TRP A 177 1.74 12.81 11.24
CA TRP A 177 1.68 12.43 9.84
C TRP A 177 2.97 11.72 9.42
N VAL A 178 2.84 10.72 8.52
CA VAL A 178 3.97 9.91 8.02
C VAL A 178 3.92 9.84 6.51
N GLY A 179 5.05 10.09 5.83
CA GLY A 179 5.11 9.85 4.40
C GLY A 179 6.18 10.64 3.64
N ASN A 180 5.86 10.94 2.37
CA ASN A 180 6.63 11.79 1.49
C ASN A 180 5.76 13.01 1.11
N SER A 181 5.97 14.14 1.76
CA SER A 181 5.19 15.37 1.52
C SER A 181 5.36 15.92 0.10
N LYS A 182 6.47 15.58 -0.57
CA LYS A 182 6.77 16.01 -1.94
C LYS A 182 6.34 14.99 -3.00
N PHE A 183 5.56 13.98 -2.62
CA PHE A 183 5.00 13.07 -3.60
C PHE A 183 4.03 13.81 -4.50
N LYS A 184 4.33 13.81 -5.81
CA LYS A 184 3.54 14.46 -6.85
C LYS A 184 2.96 13.39 -7.79
N ASP A 185 1.77 13.66 -8.30
CA ASP A 185 1.22 12.94 -9.45
C ASP A 185 1.81 13.52 -10.76
N SER A 186 1.72 12.77 -11.85
CA SER A 186 2.17 13.17 -13.20
C SER A 186 1.52 14.46 -13.70
N ASP A 187 0.35 14.83 -13.18
CA ASP A 187 -0.45 16.00 -13.61
C ASP A 187 -0.08 17.34 -12.93
N ASN A 188 1.08 17.42 -12.27
CA ASN A 188 1.67 18.62 -11.67
C ASN A 188 0.93 19.34 -10.53
N ASP A 189 1.70 19.67 -9.48
CA ASP A 189 1.45 20.64 -8.41
C ASP A 189 0.28 20.40 -7.44
N ILE A 190 -0.33 19.24 -7.47
CA ILE A 190 -1.32 18.89 -6.44
C ILE A 190 -0.57 18.33 -5.24
N ASP A 191 -0.82 18.88 -4.06
CA ASP A 191 -0.42 18.30 -2.77
C ASP A 191 -1.14 16.96 -2.55
N MET A 192 -0.62 15.89 -3.16
CA MET A 192 -1.24 14.57 -3.16
C MET A 192 -1.45 14.02 -1.75
N LYS A 193 -0.59 14.41 -0.81
CA LYS A 193 -0.64 13.94 0.58
C LYS A 193 -1.37 14.91 1.52
N GLY A 194 -1.72 16.11 1.07
CA GLY A 194 -2.47 17.10 1.83
C GLY A 194 -1.70 17.77 2.95
N VAL A 195 -0.36 17.64 2.97
CA VAL A 195 0.44 18.15 4.09
C VAL A 195 0.47 19.67 4.10
N GLU A 196 0.81 20.27 2.97
CA GLU A 196 1.00 21.71 2.87
C GLU A 196 -0.35 22.47 2.75
N GLY A 197 -1.29 21.92 2.01
CA GLY A 197 -2.56 22.59 1.73
C GLY A 197 -3.69 22.31 2.72
N ILE A 198 -3.57 21.25 3.52
CA ILE A 198 -4.66 20.80 4.40
C ILE A 198 -4.17 20.66 5.84
N ILE A 199 -3.18 19.79 6.11
CA ILE A 199 -2.82 19.41 7.49
C ILE A 199 -2.18 20.58 8.23
N LYS A 200 -1.11 21.19 7.68
CA LYS A 200 -0.42 22.29 8.32
C LYS A 200 -1.34 23.50 8.56
N PRO A 201 -2.12 23.97 7.54
CA PRO A 201 -3.05 25.08 7.76
C PRO A 201 -4.13 24.79 8.80
N ALA A 202 -4.69 23.56 8.81
CA ALA A 202 -5.71 23.18 9.80
C ALA A 202 -5.17 23.26 11.23
N ILE A 203 -3.94 22.74 11.45
CA ILE A 203 -3.32 22.77 12.77
C ILE A 203 -2.95 24.21 13.19
N SER A 204 -2.40 25.01 12.27
CA SER A 204 -2.08 26.42 12.54
C SER A 204 -3.31 27.22 12.98
N GLU A 205 -4.43 27.09 12.26
CA GLU A 205 -5.68 27.77 12.64
C GLU A 205 -6.25 27.31 13.97
N LEU A 206 -6.16 26.00 14.29
CA LEU A 206 -6.58 25.50 15.60
C LEU A 206 -5.72 26.07 16.73
N GLN A 207 -4.41 26.23 16.51
CA GLN A 207 -3.52 26.89 17.47
C GLN A 207 -3.88 28.37 17.66
N GLU A 208 -4.20 29.09 16.56
CA GLU A 208 -4.65 30.50 16.61
C GLU A 208 -6.00 30.64 17.33
N GLU A 209 -6.87 29.64 17.22
CA GLU A 209 -8.13 29.56 17.98
C GLU A 209 -7.93 29.20 19.48
N GLY A 210 -6.68 28.94 19.89
CA GLY A 210 -6.32 28.69 21.29
C GLY A 210 -6.33 27.23 21.73
N TYR A 211 -6.48 26.27 20.80
CA TYR A 211 -6.39 24.84 21.12
C TYR A 211 -4.92 24.43 21.37
N ASN A 212 -4.71 23.65 22.42
CA ASN A 212 -3.40 23.10 22.74
C ASN A 212 -3.10 21.84 21.90
N ILE A 213 -2.66 22.07 20.67
CA ILE A 213 -2.39 21.04 19.66
C ILE A 213 -1.03 21.28 19.01
N GLU A 214 -0.33 20.21 18.66
CA GLU A 214 0.92 20.28 17.89
C GLU A 214 0.93 19.29 16.73
N LEU A 215 1.75 19.56 15.72
CA LEU A 215 1.97 18.70 14.57
C LEU A 215 3.37 18.09 14.61
N LYS A 216 3.44 16.75 14.49
CA LYS A 216 4.69 16.00 14.27
C LYS A 216 4.67 15.34 12.90
N LEU A 217 5.73 15.52 12.14
CA LEU A 217 5.88 14.94 10.80
C LEU A 217 7.04 13.94 10.78
N ALA A 218 6.74 12.71 10.37
CA ALA A 218 7.73 11.74 9.91
C ALA A 218 7.85 11.85 8.38
N ASP A 219 8.41 12.96 7.91
CA ASP A 219 8.56 13.26 6.50
C ASP A 219 9.93 12.81 6.01
N ARG A 220 9.96 11.85 5.09
CA ARG A 220 11.20 11.35 4.48
C ARG A 220 12.03 12.42 3.75
N ASN A 221 11.42 13.55 3.39
CA ASN A 221 12.14 14.68 2.78
C ASN A 221 12.90 15.52 3.81
N ILE A 222 12.55 15.40 5.10
CA ILE A 222 13.22 16.09 6.21
C ILE A 222 14.21 15.14 6.87
N LYS A 223 13.73 13.98 7.32
CA LYS A 223 14.53 12.93 7.95
C LYS A 223 13.86 11.57 7.71
N MET A 224 14.62 10.65 7.15
CA MET A 224 14.17 9.28 7.04
C MET A 224 14.21 8.60 8.42
N ILE A 225 13.07 8.08 8.85
CA ILE A 225 12.96 7.24 10.05
C ILE A 225 12.98 5.79 9.58
N SER A 226 13.78 4.94 10.21
CA SER A 226 13.84 3.52 9.87
C SER A 226 12.55 2.82 10.29
N GLN A 227 12.24 1.68 9.66
CA GLN A 227 11.04 0.90 10.02
C GLN A 227 11.08 0.40 11.48
N GLU A 228 12.27 0.18 12.01
CA GLU A 228 12.49 -0.23 13.40
C GLU A 228 12.18 0.91 14.38
N GLU A 229 12.38 2.15 13.96
CA GLU A 229 12.11 3.35 14.76
C GLU A 229 10.69 3.90 14.63
N MET A 230 9.93 3.46 13.60
CA MET A 230 8.56 3.93 13.36
C MET A 230 7.61 3.70 14.55
N PRO A 231 7.66 2.57 15.30
CA PRO A 231 6.84 2.42 16.51
C PRO A 231 7.05 3.54 17.54
N ASN A 232 8.29 4.04 17.71
CA ASN A 232 8.58 5.15 18.61
C ASN A 232 7.92 6.45 18.16
N PHE A 233 7.87 6.71 16.84
CA PHE A 233 7.15 7.85 16.31
C PHE A 233 5.65 7.74 16.63
N TYR A 234 5.00 6.62 16.33
CA TYR A 234 3.58 6.41 16.63
C TYR A 234 3.29 6.50 18.13
N ASN A 235 4.14 5.96 18.99
CA ASN A 235 4.01 6.11 20.45
C ASN A 235 4.09 7.56 20.93
N SER A 236 4.64 8.46 20.11
CA SER A 236 4.82 9.89 20.45
C SER A 236 3.70 10.80 19.96
N ILE A 237 2.66 10.27 19.32
CA ILE A 237 1.50 11.00 18.81
C ILE A 237 0.21 10.48 19.43
N ASP A 238 -0.82 11.30 19.46
CA ASP A 238 -2.13 10.98 20.04
C ASP A 238 -3.21 10.80 18.99
N LEU A 239 -2.97 11.32 17.79
CA LEU A 239 -3.89 11.29 16.66
C LEU A 239 -3.06 11.20 15.38
N TYR A 240 -3.42 10.30 14.48
CA TYR A 240 -2.83 10.23 13.15
C TYR A 240 -3.76 10.86 12.11
N VAL A 241 -3.21 11.60 11.15
CA VAL A 241 -4.00 12.20 10.06
C VAL A 241 -3.46 11.76 8.69
N CYS A 242 -4.36 11.30 7.83
CA CYS A 242 -4.10 11.01 6.43
C CYS A 242 -5.02 11.85 5.54
N ALA A 243 -4.50 12.91 4.92
CA ALA A 243 -5.27 13.80 4.02
C ALA A 243 -4.92 13.55 2.55
N SER A 244 -4.59 12.32 2.19
CA SER A 244 -4.21 11.94 0.82
C SER A 244 -5.40 12.05 -0.14
N LYS A 245 -5.12 12.39 -1.40
CA LYS A 245 -6.12 12.41 -2.48
C LYS A 245 -6.50 11.00 -2.92
N GLU A 246 -5.51 10.15 -3.03
CA GLU A 246 -5.65 8.76 -3.47
C GLU A 246 -4.62 7.88 -2.76
N GLU A 247 -5.04 6.69 -2.38
CA GLU A 247 -4.20 5.62 -1.85
C GLU A 247 -4.78 4.26 -2.28
N GLY A 248 -3.94 3.26 -2.42
CA GLY A 248 -4.37 1.87 -2.51
C GLY A 248 -4.60 1.31 -1.12
N THR A 249 -3.52 0.96 -0.43
CA THR A 249 -3.53 0.67 1.01
C THR A 249 -2.55 1.61 1.70
N PRO A 250 -3.03 2.64 2.40
CA PRO A 250 -2.15 3.49 3.19
C PRO A 250 -1.66 2.72 4.43
N LEU A 251 -0.51 2.06 4.33
CA LEU A 251 0.08 1.26 5.41
C LEU A 251 0.20 2.04 6.72
N THR A 252 0.41 3.35 6.64
CA THR A 252 0.49 4.24 7.80
C THR A 252 -0.81 4.32 8.61
N ILE A 253 -1.97 4.08 7.99
CA ILE A 253 -3.26 3.91 8.70
C ILE A 253 -3.22 2.61 9.49
N LEU A 254 -2.85 1.48 8.86
CA LEU A 254 -2.76 0.19 9.54
C LEU A 254 -1.74 0.19 10.68
N GLU A 255 -0.59 0.82 10.46
CA GLU A 255 0.45 0.98 11.48
C GLU A 255 -0.06 1.81 12.67
N SER A 256 -0.77 2.92 12.40
CA SER A 256 -1.40 3.73 13.45
C SER A 256 -2.43 2.93 14.24
N MET A 257 -3.31 2.20 13.56
CA MET A 257 -4.30 1.35 14.19
C MET A 257 -3.65 0.25 15.04
N ALA A 258 -2.56 -0.37 14.55
CA ALA A 258 -1.80 -1.39 15.30
C ALA A 258 -1.17 -0.82 16.58
N MET A 259 -0.80 0.45 16.55
CA MET A 259 -0.31 1.18 17.73
C MET A 259 -1.44 1.74 18.62
N GLY A 260 -2.71 1.45 18.29
CA GLY A 260 -3.88 1.95 19.01
C GLY A 260 -4.05 3.47 18.89
N ILE A 261 -3.48 4.09 17.88
CA ILE A 261 -3.58 5.54 17.64
C ILE A 261 -4.86 5.81 16.84
N PRO A 262 -5.78 6.66 17.33
CA PRO A 262 -6.93 7.15 16.58
C PRO A 262 -6.53 7.79 15.24
N VAL A 263 -7.37 7.64 14.21
CA VAL A 263 -7.07 8.10 12.86
C VAL A 263 -8.18 9.02 12.34
N ILE A 264 -7.80 10.14 11.72
CA ILE A 264 -8.65 10.91 10.82
C ILE A 264 -8.10 10.74 9.41
N THR A 265 -8.95 10.40 8.46
CA THR A 265 -8.50 10.20 7.08
C THR A 265 -9.52 10.70 6.06
N THR A 266 -9.05 11.06 4.87
CA THR A 266 -9.91 11.13 3.69
C THR A 266 -10.43 9.73 3.34
N ASP A 267 -11.49 9.63 2.57
CA ASP A 267 -12.03 8.36 2.10
C ASP A 267 -11.10 7.73 1.03
N VAL A 268 -9.99 7.16 1.46
CA VAL A 268 -8.95 6.57 0.59
C VAL A 268 -8.65 5.12 0.95
N GLY A 269 -8.30 4.37 -0.08
CA GLY A 269 -7.84 2.99 0.06
C GLY A 269 -8.80 2.16 0.88
N ILE A 270 -8.25 1.58 1.94
CA ILE A 270 -8.90 0.60 2.82
C ILE A 270 -9.63 1.23 4.04
N ALA A 271 -9.71 2.56 4.13
CA ALA A 271 -10.21 3.24 5.33
C ALA A 271 -11.59 2.71 5.78
N ARG A 272 -12.55 2.58 4.85
CA ARG A 272 -13.90 2.06 5.16
C ARG A 272 -13.93 0.59 5.56
N GLU A 273 -12.92 -0.17 5.15
CA GLU A 273 -12.83 -1.62 5.42
C GLU A 273 -12.09 -1.88 6.74
N ALA A 274 -11.18 -0.96 7.11
CA ALA A 274 -10.34 -1.08 8.29
C ALA A 274 -11.03 -0.51 9.55
N PHE A 275 -11.79 0.56 9.40
CA PHE A 275 -12.38 1.26 10.54
C PHE A 275 -13.61 0.55 11.09
N GLY A 276 -13.75 0.57 12.41
CA GLY A 276 -14.95 0.19 13.10
C GLY A 276 -15.99 1.31 13.08
N GLN A 277 -17.06 1.13 13.83
CA GLN A 277 -18.21 2.03 13.82
C GLN A 277 -17.86 3.43 14.34
N ILE A 278 -17.02 3.51 15.38
CA ILE A 278 -16.68 4.81 16.01
C ILE A 278 -15.73 5.59 15.11
N GLU A 279 -14.69 4.94 14.61
CA GLU A 279 -13.67 5.61 13.82
C GLU A 279 -14.15 5.98 12.41
N SER A 280 -15.16 5.29 11.88
CA SER A 280 -15.80 5.63 10.61
C SER A 280 -16.39 7.06 10.58
N ASP A 281 -16.80 7.61 11.73
CA ASP A 281 -17.27 8.99 11.86
C ASP A 281 -16.15 10.02 11.63
N TYR A 282 -14.89 9.58 11.64
CA TYR A 282 -13.70 10.39 11.43
C TYR A 282 -13.11 10.26 10.02
N ILE A 283 -13.81 9.59 9.12
CA ILE A 283 -13.54 9.69 7.68
C ILE A 283 -14.08 11.05 7.21
N MET A 284 -13.21 11.83 6.57
CA MET A 284 -13.57 13.17 6.05
C MET A 284 -14.56 13.05 4.89
N GLU A 285 -15.62 13.82 4.93
CA GLU A 285 -16.65 13.88 3.88
C GLU A 285 -16.11 14.51 2.59
N ASP A 286 -15.19 15.45 2.74
CA ASP A 286 -14.46 16.07 1.65
C ASP A 286 -12.99 16.27 2.01
N ARG A 287 -12.15 16.44 1.01
CA ARG A 287 -10.71 16.67 1.19
C ARG A 287 -10.40 18.14 1.34
N SER A 288 -10.87 18.74 2.42
CA SER A 288 -10.64 20.16 2.73
C SER A 288 -9.98 20.37 4.09
N LYS A 289 -9.34 21.53 4.24
CA LYS A 289 -8.79 21.99 5.51
C LYS A 289 -9.90 22.15 6.56
N GLU A 290 -11.04 22.68 6.16
CA GLU A 290 -12.17 22.91 7.07
C GLU A 290 -12.76 21.59 7.57
N CYS A 291 -12.90 20.58 6.70
CA CYS A 291 -13.37 19.27 7.10
C CYS A 291 -12.39 18.63 8.12
N LEU A 292 -11.08 18.64 7.86
CA LEU A 292 -10.09 18.16 8.81
C LEU A 292 -10.15 18.89 10.15
N LYS A 293 -10.24 20.23 10.11
CA LYS A 293 -10.34 21.06 11.31
C LYS A 293 -11.56 20.69 12.16
N ASN A 294 -12.71 20.48 11.52
CA ASN A 294 -13.93 20.09 12.21
C ASN A 294 -13.81 18.69 12.84
N LYS A 295 -13.23 17.69 12.13
CA LYS A 295 -12.99 16.35 12.70
C LYS A 295 -12.05 16.41 13.91
N ILE A 296 -11.00 17.24 13.87
CA ILE A 296 -10.12 17.45 15.02
C ILE A 296 -10.88 18.12 16.18
N LYS A 297 -11.72 19.12 15.92
CA LYS A 297 -12.54 19.76 16.97
C LYS A 297 -13.46 18.76 17.65
N MET A 298 -14.11 17.85 16.91
CA MET A 298 -14.93 16.79 17.51
C MET A 298 -14.13 15.96 18.53
N ILE A 299 -12.85 15.69 18.27
CA ILE A 299 -11.97 14.99 19.24
C ILE A 299 -11.62 15.90 20.41
N LEU A 300 -11.28 17.18 20.16
CA LEU A 300 -10.89 18.13 21.21
C LEU A 300 -12.02 18.41 22.21
N GLU A 301 -13.27 18.39 21.74
CA GLU A 301 -14.48 18.56 22.51
C GLU A 301 -14.91 17.28 23.25
N HIS A 302 -14.58 16.11 22.67
CA HIS A 302 -14.96 14.78 23.17
C HIS A 302 -13.73 13.86 23.29
N LYS A 303 -12.75 14.24 24.12
CA LYS A 303 -11.47 13.53 24.27
C LYS A 303 -11.61 12.07 24.71
N GLU A 304 -12.72 11.71 25.34
CA GLU A 304 -13.05 10.33 25.68
C GLU A 304 -13.19 9.44 24.46
N ASN A 305 -13.41 9.98 23.27
CA ASN A 305 -13.46 9.23 22.02
C ASN A 305 -12.10 8.68 21.63
N LEU A 306 -10.99 9.33 22.00
CA LEU A 306 -9.64 8.80 21.75
C LEU A 306 -9.47 7.38 22.36
N SER A 307 -9.95 7.18 23.60
CA SER A 307 -9.89 5.85 24.24
C SER A 307 -10.78 4.82 23.55
N LYS A 308 -11.95 5.23 23.07
CA LYS A 308 -12.88 4.34 22.35
C LYS A 308 -12.32 3.93 20.99
N MET A 309 -11.86 4.90 20.20
CA MET A 309 -11.19 4.67 18.91
C MET A 309 -9.95 3.81 19.06
N SER A 310 -9.11 4.09 20.06
CA SER A 310 -7.92 3.29 20.34
C SER A 310 -8.24 1.81 20.57
N LYS A 311 -9.28 1.51 21.38
CA LYS A 311 -9.71 0.13 21.62
C LYS A 311 -10.29 -0.53 20.39
N GLU A 312 -11.11 0.21 19.63
CA GLU A 312 -11.70 -0.26 18.37
C GLU A 312 -10.60 -0.60 17.36
N ASN A 313 -9.59 0.27 17.19
CA ASN A 313 -8.45 0.04 16.31
C ASN A 313 -7.68 -1.22 16.64
N LEU A 314 -7.39 -1.46 17.91
CA LEU A 314 -6.69 -2.66 18.36
C LEU A 314 -7.49 -3.96 18.12
N GLU A 315 -8.80 -3.88 18.04
CA GLU A 315 -9.62 -5.03 17.69
C GLU A 315 -9.69 -5.21 16.16
N GLN A 316 -9.98 -4.13 15.42
CA GLN A 316 -10.14 -4.17 13.97
C GLN A 316 -8.85 -4.55 13.25
N ILE A 317 -7.70 -4.10 13.76
CA ILE A 317 -6.41 -4.33 13.10
C ILE A 317 -6.00 -5.80 13.03
N LYS A 318 -6.55 -6.66 13.89
CA LYS A 318 -6.21 -8.10 13.93
C LYS A 318 -6.47 -8.81 12.61
N GLN A 319 -7.48 -8.39 11.86
CA GLN A 319 -7.80 -8.96 10.54
C GLN A 319 -6.75 -8.62 9.47
N PHE A 320 -5.92 -7.59 9.70
CA PHE A 320 -4.84 -7.16 8.82
C PHE A 320 -3.46 -7.65 9.27
N ASP A 321 -3.38 -8.54 10.26
CA ASP A 321 -2.11 -9.20 10.59
C ASP A 321 -1.60 -10.01 9.40
N TRP A 322 -0.29 -9.95 9.15
CA TRP A 322 0.32 -10.70 8.05
C TRP A 322 0.05 -12.21 8.10
N ASN A 323 -0.15 -12.79 9.29
CA ASN A 323 -0.56 -14.20 9.39
C ASN A 323 -1.93 -14.45 8.75
N VAL A 324 -2.87 -13.49 8.88
CA VAL A 324 -4.20 -13.59 8.26
C VAL A 324 -4.12 -13.32 6.78
N ILE A 325 -3.44 -12.25 6.38
CA ILE A 325 -3.30 -11.84 4.98
C ILE A 325 -2.57 -12.89 4.15
N CYS A 326 -1.51 -13.49 4.68
CA CYS A 326 -0.75 -14.51 3.96
C CYS A 326 -1.55 -15.81 3.72
N ASN A 327 -2.55 -16.14 4.54
CA ASN A 327 -3.48 -17.23 4.22
C ASN A 327 -4.27 -16.95 2.94
N GLN A 328 -4.62 -15.70 2.67
CA GLN A 328 -5.32 -15.31 1.42
C GLN A 328 -4.36 -15.40 0.23
N TYR A 329 -3.10 -14.97 0.36
CA TYR A 329 -2.06 -15.19 -0.66
C TYR A 329 -1.82 -16.68 -0.92
N ASN A 330 -1.79 -17.52 0.11
CA ASN A 330 -1.67 -18.97 -0.06
C ASN A 330 -2.79 -19.51 -0.93
N ASN A 331 -4.05 -19.18 -0.62
CA ASN A 331 -5.22 -19.61 -1.39
C ASN A 331 -5.16 -19.11 -2.84
N PHE A 332 -4.72 -17.86 -3.05
CA PHE A 332 -4.57 -17.29 -4.38
C PHE A 332 -3.52 -18.04 -5.20
N PHE A 333 -2.33 -18.27 -4.64
CA PHE A 333 -1.26 -18.99 -5.33
C PHE A 333 -1.61 -20.45 -5.59
N GLU A 334 -2.22 -21.15 -4.63
CA GLU A 334 -2.71 -22.53 -4.85
C GLU A 334 -3.69 -22.62 -6.02
N ASN A 335 -4.63 -21.68 -6.13
CA ASN A 335 -5.62 -21.67 -7.21
C ASN A 335 -5.00 -21.42 -8.59
N ILE A 336 -3.86 -20.75 -8.65
CA ILE A 336 -3.12 -20.55 -9.90
C ILE A 336 -2.24 -21.75 -10.22
N LEU A 337 -1.66 -22.38 -9.19
CA LEU A 337 -0.70 -23.48 -9.33
C LEU A 337 -1.39 -24.82 -9.68
N LYS A 338 -2.66 -24.98 -9.33
CA LYS A 338 -3.52 -26.08 -9.82
C LYS A 338 -3.78 -25.94 -11.32
#